data_06aaca25f4bf7933d02f6bd92602e0e9
#
_entry.id   06aaca25f4bf7933d02f6bd92602e0e9
#
_cell.length_a   1.000
_cell.length_b   1.000
_cell.length_c   1.000
_cell.angle_alpha   90.00
_cell.angle_beta   90.00
_cell.angle_gamma   90.00
#
_symmetry.space_group_name_H-M   'P 1'
#
loop_
_entity.id
_entity.type
_entity.pdbx_description
1 polymer ?
#
loop_
_entity_poly.entity_id
_entity_poly.type
_entity_poly.pdbx_seq_one_letter_code
_entity_poly.pdbx_strand_id
1 'polypeptide(L)'
;MANVAIIGSEKSGRTSLAGKLGKKGTESDITLYNFVKGDRIYAFVDSNGYPSSFKTLIQAINISDIALVCIPSSGLNAQVGECIVALDLLGNKRGIFVITMSDKSNPAAISDLSEKIKTIAKGTNLEKWETIAISNTTFEGLDALKEKIFALGEEARTANAAKINLPTRVIVDSFFNVTGIGCVVLGVVTQGTIKEHDKLTLYPTERPAEIRSIQSNDVDMKSAPAGTRVGLALKGVQSKEFDRGYLLSQKEEVASKFNLKCHLTKFTQGLGVGDAVHLFAGLQDMPATITAMTIGGKDATQAPPGSDCNVVLTAQNAIAYGKNDRLLIVQLNNPKQRLVAGCDVV
;
A
#
# COMPACT_ATOMS: atom_id res chain seq x y z
N MET A 1 10.73 8.26 10.70
CA MET A 1 9.78 7.13 10.78
C MET A 1 9.75 6.43 9.43
N ALA A 2 9.48 5.12 9.39
CA ALA A 2 9.19 4.39 8.16
C ALA A 2 8.03 3.42 8.39
N ASN A 3 7.16 3.26 7.39
CA ASN A 3 6.04 2.34 7.42
C ASN A 3 6.39 1.10 6.60
N VAL A 4 6.15 -0.09 7.13
CA VAL A 4 6.59 -1.37 6.55
C VAL A 4 5.40 -2.30 6.39
N ALA A 5 4.97 -2.56 5.16
CA ALA A 5 3.95 -3.56 4.89
C ALA A 5 4.50 -4.98 5.15
N ILE A 6 3.74 -5.81 5.85
CA ILE A 6 3.99 -7.25 5.98
C ILE A 6 2.87 -7.97 5.24
N ILE A 7 3.18 -8.50 4.08
CA ILE A 7 2.24 -9.15 3.16
C ILE A 7 2.69 -10.57 2.84
N GLY A 8 1.84 -11.37 2.25
CA GLY A 8 2.15 -12.76 1.90
C GLY A 8 0.90 -13.62 1.92
N SER A 9 1.06 -14.92 1.68
CA SER A 9 -0.06 -15.87 1.67
C SER A 9 -0.66 -16.11 3.06
N GLU A 10 -1.83 -16.70 3.08
CA GLU A 10 -2.39 -17.25 4.32
C GLU A 10 -1.39 -18.23 4.96
N LYS A 11 -1.27 -18.19 6.30
CA LYS A 11 -0.34 -19.03 7.08
C LYS A 11 1.14 -18.87 6.71
N SER A 12 1.52 -17.79 6.03
CA SER A 12 2.93 -17.48 5.72
C SER A 12 3.74 -16.95 6.91
N GLY A 13 3.17 -16.88 8.11
CA GLY A 13 3.88 -16.39 9.28
C GLY A 13 3.98 -14.86 9.41
N ARG A 14 3.22 -14.09 8.61
CA ARG A 14 3.16 -12.61 8.65
C ARG A 14 2.93 -12.07 10.06
N THR A 15 1.80 -12.44 10.66
CA THR A 15 1.38 -11.97 11.99
C THR A 15 2.38 -12.36 13.08
N SER A 16 2.96 -13.57 13.00
CA SER A 16 4.04 -13.99 13.91
C SER A 16 5.28 -13.11 13.74
N LEU A 17 5.68 -12.81 12.51
CA LEU A 17 6.80 -11.93 12.23
C LEU A 17 6.52 -10.51 12.74
N ALA A 18 5.34 -9.95 12.43
CA ALA A 18 4.93 -8.63 12.91
C ALA A 18 5.06 -8.50 14.44
N GLY A 19 4.61 -9.53 15.19
CA GLY A 19 4.73 -9.58 16.65
C GLY A 19 6.17 -9.71 17.17
N LYS A 20 7.13 -10.19 16.35
CA LYS A 20 8.57 -10.20 16.67
C LYS A 20 9.26 -8.88 16.36
N LEU A 21 8.71 -8.11 15.42
CA LEU A 21 9.27 -6.84 14.97
C LEU A 21 8.74 -5.65 15.76
N GLY A 22 7.50 -5.71 16.29
CA GLY A 22 6.90 -4.58 16.99
C GLY A 22 5.84 -4.97 18.01
N LYS A 23 5.41 -4.00 18.82
CA LYS A 23 4.32 -4.14 19.80
C LYS A 23 2.99 -3.98 19.07
N LYS A 24 2.10 -4.96 19.20
CA LYS A 24 0.76 -4.98 18.61
C LYS A 24 -0.08 -3.80 19.11
N GLY A 25 -0.69 -3.06 18.19
CA GLY A 25 -1.73 -2.06 18.45
C GLY A 25 -3.13 -2.67 18.40
N THR A 26 -4.13 -1.84 18.07
CA THR A 26 -5.52 -2.29 17.91
C THR A 26 -5.65 -3.25 16.74
N GLU A 27 -6.34 -4.37 16.94
CA GLU A 27 -6.57 -5.36 15.92
C GLU A 27 -7.69 -4.91 14.96
N SER A 28 -7.43 -5.05 13.66
CA SER A 28 -8.38 -4.81 12.58
C SER A 28 -7.99 -5.64 11.34
N ASP A 29 -8.66 -5.43 10.23
CA ASP A 29 -8.30 -6.01 8.91
C ASP A 29 -6.87 -5.62 8.46
N ILE A 30 -6.38 -4.48 8.96
CA ILE A 30 -4.99 -4.04 8.89
C ILE A 30 -4.54 -3.78 10.33
N THR A 31 -3.64 -4.61 10.83
CA THR A 31 -3.13 -4.48 12.21
C THR A 31 -1.75 -3.85 12.21
N LEU A 32 -1.56 -2.86 13.07
CA LEU A 32 -0.29 -2.15 13.22
C LEU A 32 0.51 -2.70 14.38
N TYR A 33 1.83 -2.78 14.17
CA TYR A 33 2.80 -3.11 15.21
C TYR A 33 3.86 -2.01 15.26
N ASN A 34 3.98 -1.35 16.40
CA ASN A 34 4.88 -0.22 16.56
C ASN A 34 6.23 -0.66 17.15
N PHE A 35 7.30 -0.14 16.59
CA PHE A 35 8.66 -0.29 17.09
C PHE A 35 9.28 1.08 17.29
N VAL A 36 9.77 1.34 18.50
CA VAL A 36 10.46 2.57 18.87
C VAL A 36 11.74 2.21 19.61
N LYS A 37 12.89 2.64 19.11
CA LYS A 37 14.19 2.51 19.78
C LYS A 37 15.07 3.71 19.40
N GLY A 38 15.15 4.69 20.32
CA GLY A 38 15.79 5.96 20.05
C GLY A 38 15.05 6.72 18.93
N ASP A 39 15.79 7.13 17.92
CA ASP A 39 15.28 7.82 16.72
C ASP A 39 14.70 6.87 15.65
N ARG A 40 14.82 5.57 15.86
CA ARG A 40 14.29 4.53 14.97
C ARG A 40 12.83 4.24 15.31
N ILE A 41 11.93 4.74 14.50
CA ILE A 41 10.49 4.55 14.63
C ILE A 41 9.98 3.84 13.38
N TYR A 42 9.35 2.68 13.57
CA TYR A 42 8.75 1.88 12.50
C TYR A 42 7.30 1.51 12.86
N ALA A 43 6.41 1.60 11.87
CA ALA A 43 5.08 1.02 11.95
C ALA A 43 5.00 -0.16 10.97
N PHE A 44 4.91 -1.37 11.49
CA PHE A 44 4.70 -2.56 10.68
C PHE A 44 3.20 -2.76 10.47
N VAL A 45 2.81 -2.91 9.21
CA VAL A 45 1.43 -2.96 8.74
C VAL A 45 1.13 -4.37 8.27
N ASP A 46 0.50 -5.18 9.13
CA ASP A 46 0.08 -6.55 8.78
C ASP A 46 -1.29 -6.51 8.09
N SER A 47 -1.35 -7.03 6.86
CA SER A 47 -2.56 -7.15 6.05
C SER A 47 -3.43 -8.35 6.47
N ASN A 48 -3.91 -8.39 7.72
CA ASN A 48 -4.65 -9.51 8.29
C ASN A 48 -5.86 -9.95 7.45
N GLY A 49 -6.58 -8.99 6.85
CA GLY A 49 -7.74 -9.27 6.02
C GLY A 49 -7.44 -9.98 4.70
N TYR A 50 -6.19 -9.96 4.21
CA TYR A 50 -5.79 -10.68 3.01
C TYR A 50 -5.52 -12.18 3.34
N PRO A 51 -5.97 -13.16 2.53
CA PRO A 51 -6.51 -13.03 1.17
C PRO A 51 -8.02 -12.84 1.06
N SER A 52 -8.77 -12.93 2.15
CA SER A 52 -10.24 -12.80 2.14
C SER A 52 -10.70 -11.44 1.60
N SER A 53 -9.99 -10.37 1.96
CA SER A 53 -10.17 -9.03 1.42
C SER A 53 -8.93 -8.60 0.62
N PHE A 54 -9.08 -8.50 -0.70
CA PHE A 54 -8.00 -8.00 -1.56
C PHE A 54 -7.63 -6.54 -1.25
N LYS A 55 -8.61 -5.74 -0.86
CA LYS A 55 -8.41 -4.32 -0.50
C LYS A 55 -7.33 -4.14 0.56
N THR A 56 -7.27 -5.02 1.55
CA THR A 56 -6.30 -4.91 2.65
C THR A 56 -4.86 -5.10 2.19
N LEU A 57 -4.61 -5.91 1.14
CA LEU A 57 -3.30 -6.02 0.52
C LEU A 57 -2.87 -4.67 -0.08
N ILE A 58 -3.71 -4.09 -0.94
CA ILE A 58 -3.40 -2.83 -1.63
C ILE A 58 -3.26 -1.68 -0.63
N GLN A 59 -4.12 -1.64 0.38
CA GLN A 59 -4.08 -0.63 1.43
C GLN A 59 -2.80 -0.71 2.25
N ALA A 60 -2.38 -1.90 2.69
CA ALA A 60 -1.14 -2.09 3.42
C ALA A 60 0.09 -1.64 2.60
N ILE A 61 0.11 -1.95 1.30
CA ILE A 61 1.19 -1.52 0.40
C ILE A 61 1.21 0.01 0.27
N ASN A 62 0.06 0.65 0.03
CA ASN A 62 0.00 2.08 -0.28
C ASN A 62 0.26 3.01 0.91
N ILE A 63 0.11 2.54 2.15
CA ILE A 63 0.51 3.32 3.35
C ILE A 63 1.94 3.03 3.82
N SER A 64 2.69 2.22 3.07
CA SER A 64 4.01 1.76 3.48
C SER A 64 5.13 2.23 2.53
N ASP A 65 6.31 2.44 3.10
CA ASP A 65 7.52 2.83 2.38
C ASP A 65 8.33 1.61 1.92
N ILE A 66 8.15 0.48 2.62
CA ILE A 66 8.90 -0.78 2.46
C ILE A 66 7.90 -1.92 2.49
N ALA A 67 8.14 -3.00 1.74
CA ALA A 67 7.34 -4.21 1.81
C ALA A 67 8.16 -5.44 2.20
N LEU A 68 7.64 -6.25 3.12
CA LEU A 68 8.14 -7.57 3.43
C LEU A 68 7.17 -8.60 2.85
N VAL A 69 7.60 -9.38 1.88
CA VAL A 69 6.80 -10.46 1.28
C VAL A 69 7.12 -11.76 2.00
N CYS A 70 6.23 -12.19 2.89
CA CYS A 70 6.38 -13.44 3.64
C CYS A 70 6.01 -14.65 2.76
N ILE A 71 6.97 -15.54 2.57
CA ILE A 71 6.88 -16.75 1.75
C ILE A 71 7.17 -17.95 2.68
N PRO A 72 6.22 -18.87 2.89
CA PRO A 72 6.49 -20.02 3.73
C PRO A 72 7.56 -20.93 3.09
N SER A 73 8.39 -21.58 3.91
CA SER A 73 9.44 -22.51 3.42
C SER A 73 8.88 -23.70 2.62
N SER A 74 7.56 -23.94 2.70
CA SER A 74 6.86 -24.92 1.87
C SER A 74 6.73 -24.54 0.39
N GLY A 75 7.04 -23.27 0.04
CA GLY A 75 7.11 -22.82 -1.35
C GLY A 75 6.18 -21.68 -1.73
N LEU A 76 6.21 -21.35 -3.02
CA LEU A 76 5.40 -20.31 -3.64
C LEU A 76 3.98 -20.84 -3.91
N ASN A 77 3.01 -19.90 -3.83
CA ASN A 77 1.62 -20.16 -4.18
C ASN A 77 1.01 -18.93 -4.90
N ALA A 78 -0.23 -19.05 -5.37
CA ALA A 78 -0.91 -17.99 -6.10
C ALA A 78 -1.04 -16.68 -5.30
N GLN A 79 -1.23 -16.76 -3.98
CA GLN A 79 -1.36 -15.57 -3.11
C GLN A 79 -0.04 -14.80 -3.00
N VAL A 80 1.10 -15.51 -2.92
CA VAL A 80 2.44 -14.89 -2.97
C VAL A 80 2.66 -14.24 -4.33
N GLY A 81 2.29 -14.93 -5.42
CA GLY A 81 2.35 -14.37 -6.78
C GLY A 81 1.53 -13.09 -6.90
N GLU A 82 0.32 -13.06 -6.33
CA GLU A 82 -0.53 -11.86 -6.31
C GLU A 82 0.11 -10.70 -5.55
N CYS A 83 0.77 -10.96 -4.40
CA CYS A 83 1.53 -9.95 -3.67
C CYS A 83 2.67 -9.35 -4.53
N ILE A 84 3.42 -10.19 -5.23
CA ILE A 84 4.52 -9.77 -6.12
C ILE A 84 3.98 -8.90 -7.27
N VAL A 85 2.90 -9.34 -7.93
CA VAL A 85 2.27 -8.57 -9.02
C VAL A 85 1.72 -7.23 -8.52
N ALA A 86 1.10 -7.19 -7.33
CA ALA A 86 0.61 -5.94 -6.74
C ALA A 86 1.73 -4.93 -6.52
N LEU A 87 2.84 -5.38 -5.94
CA LEU A 87 4.01 -4.54 -5.70
C LEU A 87 4.65 -4.02 -6.99
N ASP A 88 4.74 -4.88 -8.00
CA ASP A 88 5.29 -4.52 -9.31
C ASP A 88 4.41 -3.47 -10.02
N LEU A 89 3.11 -3.71 -10.12
CA LEU A 89 2.17 -2.79 -10.74
C LEU A 89 2.08 -1.44 -10.02
N LEU A 90 2.25 -1.41 -8.69
CA LEU A 90 2.33 -0.19 -7.89
C LEU A 90 3.70 0.49 -7.95
N GLY A 91 4.69 -0.12 -8.57
CA GLY A 91 6.03 0.44 -8.72
C GLY A 91 6.83 0.51 -7.41
N ASN A 92 6.60 -0.41 -6.49
CA ASN A 92 7.34 -0.46 -5.23
C ASN A 92 8.83 -0.75 -5.44
N LYS A 93 9.67 0.08 -4.86
CA LYS A 93 11.13 0.03 -5.08
C LYS A 93 11.91 -0.56 -3.90
N ARG A 94 11.30 -0.66 -2.71
CA ARG A 94 11.98 -1.10 -1.48
C ARG A 94 11.25 -2.27 -0.85
N GLY A 95 11.98 -3.33 -0.60
CA GLY A 95 11.41 -4.48 0.12
C GLY A 95 12.37 -5.65 0.22
N ILE A 96 11.86 -6.70 0.83
CA ILE A 96 12.60 -7.94 1.12
C ILE A 96 11.66 -9.11 0.90
N PHE A 97 12.12 -10.15 0.25
CA PHE A 97 11.48 -11.45 0.27
C PHE A 97 11.90 -12.19 1.54
N VAL A 98 10.94 -12.56 2.37
CA VAL A 98 11.20 -13.19 3.66
C VAL A 98 10.72 -14.64 3.61
N ILE A 99 11.64 -15.60 3.49
CA ILE A 99 11.31 -17.02 3.62
C ILE A 99 11.12 -17.31 5.10
N THR A 100 9.89 -17.56 5.50
CA THR A 100 9.52 -17.85 6.88
C THR A 100 9.54 -19.34 7.19
N MET A 101 9.57 -19.70 8.48
CA MET A 101 9.58 -21.11 8.91
C MET A 101 10.78 -21.90 8.36
N SER A 102 11.96 -21.27 8.28
CA SER A 102 13.18 -21.92 7.80
C SER A 102 13.55 -23.17 8.62
N ASP A 103 13.20 -23.19 9.90
CA ASP A 103 13.35 -24.33 10.81
C ASP A 103 12.58 -25.59 10.38
N LYS A 104 11.59 -25.46 9.50
CA LYS A 104 10.80 -26.58 8.98
C LYS A 104 11.30 -27.12 7.63
N SER A 105 12.45 -26.64 7.16
CA SER A 105 13.03 -27.00 5.87
C SER A 105 14.54 -27.19 5.98
N ASN A 106 15.15 -27.80 4.97
CA ASN A 106 16.61 -27.95 4.92
C ASN A 106 17.26 -26.82 4.08
N PRO A 107 18.57 -26.56 4.26
CA PRO A 107 19.27 -25.48 3.57
C PRO A 107 19.18 -25.56 2.04
N ALA A 108 19.20 -26.75 1.45
CA ALA A 108 19.09 -26.93 0.00
C ALA A 108 17.74 -26.48 -0.52
N ALA A 109 16.64 -26.87 0.13
CA ALA A 109 15.28 -26.45 -0.25
C ALA A 109 15.08 -24.92 -0.08
N ILE A 110 15.68 -24.29 0.93
CA ILE A 110 15.68 -22.82 1.11
C ILE A 110 16.43 -22.15 -0.04
N SER A 111 17.59 -22.70 -0.43
CA SER A 111 18.36 -22.19 -1.57
C SER A 111 17.56 -22.27 -2.88
N ASP A 112 16.96 -23.44 -3.16
CA ASP A 112 16.12 -23.65 -4.35
C ASP A 112 14.91 -22.70 -4.38
N LEU A 113 14.28 -22.48 -3.23
CA LEU A 113 13.18 -21.51 -3.13
C LEU A 113 13.65 -20.08 -3.39
N SER A 114 14.83 -19.70 -2.89
CA SER A 114 15.44 -18.38 -3.15
C SER A 114 15.68 -18.16 -4.65
N GLU A 115 16.19 -19.16 -5.37
CA GLU A 115 16.39 -19.07 -6.82
C GLU A 115 15.08 -18.98 -7.61
N LYS A 116 14.03 -19.68 -7.16
CA LYS A 116 12.68 -19.55 -7.74
C LYS A 116 12.12 -18.14 -7.53
N ILE A 117 12.31 -17.55 -6.35
CA ILE A 117 11.88 -16.17 -6.05
C ILE A 117 12.61 -15.18 -6.97
N LYS A 118 13.94 -15.29 -7.13
CA LYS A 118 14.71 -14.47 -8.07
C LYS A 118 14.20 -14.58 -9.50
N THR A 119 13.88 -15.81 -9.93
CA THR A 119 13.35 -16.06 -11.28
C THR A 119 12.01 -15.37 -11.51
N ILE A 120 11.11 -15.39 -10.53
CA ILE A 120 9.78 -14.75 -10.64
C ILE A 120 9.92 -13.22 -10.59
N ALA A 121 10.85 -12.71 -9.78
CA ALA A 121 11.08 -11.27 -9.64
C ALA A 121 11.83 -10.66 -10.85
N LYS A 122 12.44 -11.48 -11.69
CA LYS A 122 13.20 -11.03 -12.86
C LYS A 122 12.34 -10.23 -13.83
N GLY A 123 12.83 -9.04 -14.22
CA GLY A 123 12.13 -8.11 -15.09
C GLY A 123 11.00 -7.32 -14.42
N THR A 124 10.85 -7.41 -13.10
CA THR A 124 9.94 -6.61 -12.30
C THR A 124 10.68 -5.51 -11.52
N ASN A 125 9.95 -4.58 -10.93
CA ASN A 125 10.53 -3.58 -10.00
C ASN A 125 11.18 -4.21 -8.76
N LEU A 126 10.92 -5.50 -8.49
CA LEU A 126 11.39 -6.24 -7.33
C LEU A 126 12.66 -7.06 -7.60
N GLU A 127 13.19 -7.03 -8.81
CA GLU A 127 14.35 -7.88 -9.24
C GLU A 127 15.57 -7.74 -8.32
N LYS A 128 15.78 -6.55 -7.76
CA LYS A 128 16.93 -6.26 -6.89
C LYS A 128 16.67 -6.53 -5.40
N TRP A 129 15.49 -7.03 -5.05
CA TRP A 129 15.17 -7.30 -3.65
C TRP A 129 15.92 -8.54 -3.17
N GLU A 130 16.43 -8.43 -1.96
CA GLU A 130 17.11 -9.56 -1.30
C GLU A 130 16.12 -10.55 -0.75
N THR A 131 16.55 -11.81 -0.63
CA THR A 131 15.80 -12.87 0.03
C THR A 131 16.50 -13.23 1.34
N ILE A 132 15.76 -13.20 2.45
CA ILE A 132 16.26 -13.54 3.79
C ILE A 132 15.38 -14.66 4.37
N ALA A 133 16.01 -15.75 4.77
CA ALA A 133 15.33 -16.86 5.45
C ALA A 133 15.33 -16.61 6.96
N ILE A 134 14.17 -16.84 7.60
CA ILE A 134 13.99 -16.64 9.04
C ILE A 134 13.17 -17.75 9.69
N SER A 135 13.42 -17.96 10.98
CA SER A 135 12.52 -18.70 11.86
C SER A 135 12.02 -17.81 13.01
N ASN A 136 10.72 -17.65 13.12
CA ASN A 136 10.09 -16.99 14.27
C ASN A 136 10.18 -17.82 15.56
N THR A 137 10.53 -19.11 15.46
CA THR A 137 10.64 -20.06 16.59
C THR A 137 12.06 -20.09 17.12
N THR A 138 13.06 -20.28 16.26
CA THR A 138 14.48 -20.35 16.66
C THR A 138 15.16 -18.98 16.67
N PHE A 139 14.51 -17.95 16.13
CA PHE A 139 15.03 -16.58 15.95
C PHE A 139 16.17 -16.46 14.92
N GLU A 140 16.52 -17.54 14.23
CA GLU A 140 17.51 -17.54 13.16
C GLU A 140 17.10 -16.55 12.06
N GLY A 141 18.06 -15.77 11.55
CA GLY A 141 17.88 -14.78 10.47
C GLY A 141 17.15 -13.50 10.87
N LEU A 142 16.52 -13.40 12.07
CA LEU A 142 15.76 -12.22 12.46
C LEU A 142 16.61 -10.96 12.63
N ASP A 143 17.85 -11.08 13.10
CA ASP A 143 18.71 -9.92 13.27
C ASP A 143 19.20 -9.39 11.92
N ALA A 144 19.55 -10.27 10.98
CA ALA A 144 19.89 -9.89 9.61
C ALA A 144 18.69 -9.20 8.92
N LEU A 145 17.47 -9.72 9.11
CA LEU A 145 16.24 -9.08 8.62
C LEU A 145 16.05 -7.68 9.21
N LYS A 146 16.24 -7.50 10.53
CA LYS A 146 16.13 -6.18 11.18
C LYS A 146 17.16 -5.19 10.64
N GLU A 147 18.42 -5.60 10.49
CA GLU A 147 19.46 -4.75 9.93
C GLU A 147 19.11 -4.28 8.52
N LYS A 148 18.60 -5.18 7.69
CA LYS A 148 18.16 -4.83 6.34
C LYS A 148 16.94 -3.89 6.35
N ILE A 149 15.94 -4.12 7.22
CA ILE A 149 14.81 -3.21 7.40
C ILE A 149 15.31 -1.82 7.81
N PHE A 150 16.29 -1.73 8.71
CA PHE A 150 16.84 -0.45 9.13
C PHE A 150 17.57 0.27 8.01
N ALA A 151 18.35 -0.44 7.18
CA ALA A 151 19.00 0.13 6.01
C ALA A 151 17.96 0.70 5.01
N LEU A 152 16.92 -0.09 4.66
CA LEU A 152 15.84 0.37 3.80
C LEU A 152 15.03 1.52 4.41
N GLY A 153 14.92 1.55 5.74
CA GLY A 153 14.29 2.65 6.49
C GLY A 153 15.02 3.98 6.32
N GLU A 154 16.35 3.97 6.26
CA GLU A 154 17.14 5.18 5.97
C GLU A 154 16.90 5.67 4.54
N GLU A 155 16.85 4.76 3.56
CA GLU A 155 16.50 5.10 2.19
C GLU A 155 15.09 5.68 2.09
N ALA A 156 14.13 5.11 2.83
CA ALA A 156 12.76 5.61 2.88
C ALA A 156 12.67 7.00 3.51
N ARG A 157 13.41 7.24 4.61
CA ARG A 157 13.51 8.56 5.25
C ARG A 157 14.07 9.61 4.31
N THR A 158 15.13 9.28 3.57
CA THR A 158 15.72 10.17 2.56
C THR A 158 14.72 10.50 1.45
N ALA A 159 13.99 9.49 0.96
CA ALA A 159 12.97 9.69 -0.07
C ALA A 159 11.79 10.54 0.44
N ASN A 160 11.38 10.38 1.70
CA ASN A 160 10.33 11.19 2.32
C ASN A 160 10.80 12.62 2.62
N ALA A 161 12.07 12.81 3.01
CA ALA A 161 12.66 14.14 3.18
C ALA A 161 12.60 14.99 1.90
N ALA A 162 12.74 14.38 0.73
CA ALA A 162 12.57 15.08 -0.55
C ALA A 162 11.13 15.58 -0.81
N LYS A 163 10.15 15.09 -0.07
CA LYS A 163 8.74 15.44 -0.24
C LYS A 163 8.22 16.49 0.75
N ILE A 164 9.02 16.90 1.75
CA ILE A 164 8.56 17.76 2.86
C ILE A 164 8.14 19.16 2.43
N ASN A 165 8.62 19.65 1.29
CA ASN A 165 8.30 20.96 0.73
C ASN A 165 7.18 20.90 -0.34
N LEU A 166 6.63 19.73 -0.62
CA LEU A 166 5.47 19.58 -1.50
C LEU A 166 4.19 20.04 -0.79
N PRO A 167 3.10 20.29 -1.51
CA PRO A 167 1.78 20.53 -0.90
C PRO A 167 1.43 19.40 0.07
N THR A 168 0.88 19.78 1.23
CA THR A 168 0.55 18.81 2.29
C THR A 168 -0.53 17.84 1.84
N ARG A 169 -0.31 16.55 2.10
CA ARG A 169 -1.25 15.48 1.80
C ARG A 169 -1.17 14.38 2.86
N VAL A 170 -2.32 14.06 3.45
CA VAL A 170 -2.49 12.95 4.39
C VAL A 170 -3.49 11.97 3.82
N ILE A 171 -3.11 10.69 3.72
CA ILE A 171 -4.03 9.61 3.37
C ILE A 171 -4.66 9.07 4.65
N VAL A 172 -5.99 9.04 4.71
CA VAL A 172 -6.75 8.58 5.89
C VAL A 172 -7.00 7.08 5.77
N ASP A 173 -6.60 6.32 6.79
CA ASP A 173 -6.83 4.87 6.84
C ASP A 173 -7.86 4.44 7.89
N SER A 174 -8.10 5.28 8.91
CA SER A 174 -9.11 5.01 9.94
C SER A 174 -9.68 6.33 10.48
N PHE A 175 -10.91 6.28 10.96
CA PHE A 175 -11.60 7.45 11.51
C PHE A 175 -12.64 7.02 12.55
N PHE A 176 -12.79 7.81 13.61
CA PHE A 176 -13.73 7.54 14.69
C PHE A 176 -14.02 8.82 15.50
N ASN A 177 -15.03 8.76 16.35
CA ASN A 177 -15.33 9.84 17.29
C ASN A 177 -14.75 9.51 18.67
N VAL A 178 -14.14 10.51 19.29
CA VAL A 178 -13.64 10.45 20.67
C VAL A 178 -14.44 11.45 21.51
N THR A 179 -15.02 10.98 22.62
CA THR A 179 -15.78 11.81 23.54
C THR A 179 -14.90 12.96 24.05
N GLY A 180 -15.40 14.21 23.96
CA GLY A 180 -14.67 15.43 24.36
C GLY A 180 -13.66 15.95 23.34
N ILE A 181 -13.26 15.13 22.35
CA ILE A 181 -12.32 15.54 21.28
C ILE A 181 -13.05 15.79 19.96
N GLY A 182 -13.99 14.92 19.60
CA GLY A 182 -14.71 14.95 18.33
C GLY A 182 -14.13 13.98 17.32
N CYS A 183 -14.09 14.38 16.04
CA CYS A 183 -13.59 13.56 14.95
C CYS A 183 -12.06 13.39 15.04
N VAL A 184 -11.63 12.13 15.08
CA VAL A 184 -10.21 11.74 15.02
C VAL A 184 -10.00 10.85 13.81
N VAL A 185 -8.94 11.12 13.06
CA VAL A 185 -8.51 10.28 11.93
C VAL A 185 -7.10 9.77 12.17
N LEU A 186 -6.84 8.53 11.73
CA LEU A 186 -5.51 7.98 11.62
C LEU A 186 -5.11 7.96 10.15
N GLY A 187 -3.84 8.21 9.88
CA GLY A 187 -3.35 8.24 8.51
C GLY A 187 -1.84 8.39 8.40
N VAL A 188 -1.38 8.56 7.17
CA VAL A 188 0.04 8.78 6.86
C VAL A 188 0.18 10.09 6.08
N VAL A 189 1.10 10.93 6.51
CA VAL A 189 1.53 12.11 5.74
C VAL A 189 2.35 11.62 4.57
N THR A 190 1.78 11.65 3.36
CA THR A 190 2.45 11.12 2.16
C THR A 190 3.34 12.14 1.47
N GLN A 191 3.05 13.44 1.67
CA GLN A 191 3.89 14.57 1.23
C GLN A 191 3.61 15.82 2.05
N GLY A 192 4.53 16.78 1.98
CA GLY A 192 4.45 18.03 2.74
C GLY A 192 4.78 17.86 4.22
N THR A 193 4.38 18.84 4.99
CA THR A 193 4.47 18.86 6.45
C THR A 193 3.17 19.44 6.99
N ILE A 194 2.45 18.66 7.82
CA ILE A 194 1.26 19.16 8.53
C ILE A 194 1.66 19.86 9.82
N LYS A 195 0.86 20.84 10.21
CA LYS A 195 1.01 21.59 11.47
C LYS A 195 -0.34 21.71 12.17
N GLU A 196 -0.29 21.93 13.49
CA GLU A 196 -1.49 22.36 14.23
C GLU A 196 -2.07 23.62 13.61
N HIS A 197 -3.38 23.69 13.53
CA HIS A 197 -4.17 24.78 12.95
C HIS A 197 -4.11 24.89 11.43
N ASP A 198 -3.43 23.97 10.72
CA ASP A 198 -3.52 23.91 9.27
C ASP A 198 -4.96 23.68 8.83
N LYS A 199 -5.37 24.42 7.79
CA LYS A 199 -6.64 24.26 7.11
C LYS A 199 -6.42 23.46 5.84
N LEU A 200 -7.00 22.28 5.79
CA LEU A 200 -6.95 21.36 4.67
C LEU A 200 -8.36 21.10 4.15
N THR A 201 -8.45 20.53 2.98
CA THR A 201 -9.71 20.08 2.38
C THR A 201 -9.77 18.56 2.43
N LEU A 202 -10.91 18.02 2.85
CA LEU A 202 -11.22 16.59 2.80
C LEU A 202 -11.70 16.24 1.39
N TYR A 203 -10.94 15.48 0.65
CA TYR A 203 -11.28 15.00 -0.68
C TYR A 203 -11.74 13.53 -0.65
N PRO A 204 -12.72 13.15 -1.51
CA PRO A 204 -13.30 13.89 -2.64
C PRO A 204 -14.49 14.78 -2.27
N THR A 205 -14.87 14.94 -1.00
CA THR A 205 -16.07 15.69 -0.58
C THR A 205 -15.90 17.20 -0.62
N GLU A 206 -14.67 17.69 -0.76
CA GLU A 206 -14.28 19.11 -0.77
C GLU A 206 -14.69 19.87 0.53
N ARG A 207 -14.80 19.15 1.64
CA ARG A 207 -15.16 19.74 2.94
C ARG A 207 -13.92 20.36 3.62
N PRO A 208 -14.00 21.61 4.11
CA PRO A 208 -12.90 22.21 4.87
C PRO A 208 -12.75 21.51 6.23
N ALA A 209 -11.51 21.22 6.60
CA ALA A 209 -11.13 20.65 7.89
C ALA A 209 -9.95 21.42 8.49
N GLU A 210 -9.97 21.65 9.81
CA GLU A 210 -8.86 22.26 10.54
C GLU A 210 -8.25 21.24 11.49
N ILE A 211 -6.92 21.16 11.54
CA ILE A 211 -6.17 20.28 12.44
C ILE A 211 -6.11 20.92 13.83
N ARG A 212 -6.74 20.31 14.84
CA ARG A 212 -6.71 20.78 16.23
C ARG A 212 -5.48 20.32 16.98
N SER A 213 -5.10 19.06 16.80
CA SER A 213 -3.91 18.47 17.42
C SER A 213 -3.39 17.31 16.57
N ILE A 214 -2.12 17.01 16.73
CA ILE A 214 -1.39 15.98 16.03
C ILE A 214 -0.74 15.07 17.07
N GLN A 215 -0.89 13.75 16.89
CA GLN A 215 -0.16 12.73 17.66
C GLN A 215 0.56 11.77 16.73
N SER A 216 1.71 11.27 17.16
CA SER A 216 2.41 10.17 16.52
C SER A 216 3.01 9.27 17.60
N ASN A 217 2.71 7.96 17.54
CA ASN A 217 3.12 6.99 18.58
C ASN A 217 2.76 7.45 20.02
N ASP A 218 1.53 7.92 20.22
CA ASP A 218 1.01 8.41 21.50
C ASP A 218 1.75 9.64 22.07
N VAL A 219 2.51 10.37 21.24
CA VAL A 219 3.20 11.59 21.59
C VAL A 219 2.60 12.78 20.83
N ASP A 220 2.27 13.85 21.56
CA ASP A 220 1.80 15.10 20.98
C ASP A 220 2.90 15.78 20.16
N MET A 221 2.54 16.25 18.96
CA MET A 221 3.43 16.92 18.04
C MET A 221 2.80 18.20 17.51
N LYS A 222 3.61 19.26 17.34
CA LYS A 222 3.15 20.49 16.69
C LYS A 222 3.19 20.43 15.17
N SER A 223 3.98 19.52 14.63
CA SER A 223 4.08 19.31 13.18
C SER A 223 4.54 17.88 12.89
N ALA A 224 4.16 17.35 11.71
CA ALA A 224 4.59 16.03 11.25
C ALA A 224 4.92 16.08 9.75
N PRO A 225 6.15 15.71 9.36
CA PRO A 225 6.59 15.69 7.96
C PRO A 225 6.12 14.41 7.22
N ALA A 226 6.31 14.41 5.90
CA ALA A 226 6.11 13.25 5.04
C ALA A 226 6.78 11.98 5.59
N GLY A 227 6.10 10.84 5.48
CA GLY A 227 6.49 9.54 6.03
C GLY A 227 6.01 9.31 7.47
N THR A 228 5.44 10.31 8.15
CA THR A 228 4.95 10.17 9.51
C THR A 228 3.54 9.60 9.55
N ARG A 229 3.33 8.57 10.36
CA ARG A 229 2.00 8.09 10.72
C ARG A 229 1.45 8.95 11.85
N VAL A 230 0.22 9.44 11.69
CA VAL A 230 -0.39 10.43 12.59
C VAL A 230 -1.80 10.07 13.00
N GLY A 231 -2.17 10.49 14.21
CA GLY A 231 -3.55 10.68 14.66
C GLY A 231 -3.85 12.18 14.67
N LEU A 232 -4.93 12.59 14.02
CA LEU A 232 -5.33 13.98 13.88
C LEU A 232 -6.70 14.20 14.52
N ALA A 233 -6.80 15.10 15.50
CA ALA A 233 -8.09 15.61 15.90
C ALA A 233 -8.50 16.75 14.96
N LEU A 234 -9.71 16.67 14.42
CA LEU A 234 -10.18 17.57 13.38
C LEU A 234 -11.38 18.42 13.85
N LYS A 235 -11.48 19.63 13.31
CA LYS A 235 -12.61 20.54 13.45
C LYS A 235 -13.20 20.82 12.06
N GLY A 236 -14.53 20.99 12.01
CA GLY A 236 -15.25 21.30 10.78
C GLY A 236 -15.80 20.08 10.04
N VAL A 237 -15.41 18.86 10.45
CA VAL A 237 -15.84 17.59 9.85
C VAL A 237 -16.25 16.58 10.91
N GLN A 238 -17.08 15.60 10.54
CA GLN A 238 -17.54 14.51 11.40
C GLN A 238 -17.05 13.16 10.85
N SER A 239 -16.86 12.16 11.71
CA SER A 239 -16.36 10.84 11.28
C SER A 239 -17.20 10.18 10.19
N LYS A 240 -18.53 10.39 10.18
CA LYS A 240 -19.44 9.88 9.15
C LYS A 240 -19.23 10.46 7.74
N GLU A 241 -18.44 11.52 7.62
CA GLU A 241 -18.11 12.16 6.34
C GLU A 241 -16.84 11.56 5.70
N PHE A 242 -16.21 10.62 6.39
CA PHE A 242 -14.99 9.95 5.93
C PHE A 242 -15.26 8.56 5.38
N ASP A 243 -14.49 8.20 4.37
CA ASP A 243 -14.24 6.82 3.99
C ASP A 243 -12.74 6.55 3.97
N ARG A 244 -12.37 5.26 4.10
CA ARG A 244 -10.96 4.86 4.04
C ARG A 244 -10.37 5.24 2.67
N GLY A 245 -9.24 5.96 2.72
CA GLY A 245 -8.57 6.44 1.53
C GLY A 245 -8.90 7.87 1.14
N TYR A 246 -9.82 8.53 1.84
CA TYR A 246 -9.99 9.96 1.67
C TYR A 246 -8.71 10.70 1.99
N LEU A 247 -8.53 11.85 1.34
CA LEU A 247 -7.32 12.66 1.44
C LEU A 247 -7.62 13.96 2.17
N LEU A 248 -6.81 14.27 3.19
CA LEU A 248 -6.73 15.62 3.73
C LEU A 248 -5.55 16.32 3.05
N SER A 249 -5.82 17.31 2.22
CA SER A 249 -4.81 17.93 1.38
C SER A 249 -5.11 19.40 1.10
N GLN A 250 -4.09 20.12 0.62
CA GLN A 250 -4.25 21.48 0.12
C GLN A 250 -4.91 21.51 -1.25
N LYS A 251 -4.62 20.50 -2.10
CA LYS A 251 -5.18 20.39 -3.44
C LYS A 251 -5.04 18.98 -3.97
N GLU A 252 -6.14 18.42 -4.50
CA GLU A 252 -6.18 17.14 -5.23
C GLU A 252 -7.04 17.30 -6.49
N GLU A 253 -6.86 16.36 -7.42
CA GLU A 253 -7.80 16.19 -8.51
C GLU A 253 -8.94 15.28 -8.04
N VAL A 254 -10.15 15.56 -8.54
CA VAL A 254 -11.35 14.77 -8.25
C VAL A 254 -12.05 14.44 -9.55
N ALA A 255 -12.19 13.16 -9.87
CA ALA A 255 -12.84 12.74 -11.10
C ALA A 255 -13.62 11.43 -10.90
N SER A 256 -14.64 11.23 -11.73
CA SER A 256 -15.30 9.94 -11.97
C SER A 256 -14.99 9.35 -13.33
N LYS A 257 -14.43 10.14 -14.25
CA LYS A 257 -14.00 9.70 -15.57
C LYS A 257 -12.50 9.90 -15.72
N PHE A 258 -11.80 8.84 -16.11
CA PHE A 258 -10.33 8.81 -16.18
C PHE A 258 -9.86 8.43 -17.57
N ASN A 259 -8.82 9.12 -18.05
CA ASN A 259 -7.99 8.68 -19.15
C ASN A 259 -6.71 8.09 -18.55
N LEU A 260 -6.48 6.79 -18.78
CA LEU A 260 -5.41 6.05 -18.14
C LEU A 260 -4.50 5.41 -19.18
N LYS A 261 -3.19 5.56 -18.99
CA LYS A 261 -2.18 4.76 -19.68
C LYS A 261 -1.91 3.53 -18.82
N CYS A 262 -2.26 2.35 -19.32
CA CYS A 262 -2.23 1.11 -18.57
C CYS A 262 -1.18 0.14 -19.12
N HIS A 263 -0.51 -0.56 -18.21
CA HIS A 263 0.30 -1.75 -18.50
C HIS A 263 -0.38 -2.97 -17.89
N LEU A 264 -0.83 -3.90 -18.75
CA LEU A 264 -1.49 -5.12 -18.32
C LEU A 264 -0.47 -6.15 -17.80
N THR A 265 -0.78 -6.79 -16.68
CA THR A 265 0.02 -7.92 -16.21
C THR A 265 -0.07 -9.10 -17.20
N LYS A 266 1.01 -9.87 -17.31
CA LYS A 266 1.05 -11.09 -18.15
C LYS A 266 0.10 -12.19 -17.64
N PHE A 267 -0.36 -12.06 -16.41
CA PHE A 267 -1.18 -13.09 -15.73
C PHE A 267 -2.68 -12.84 -15.84
N THR A 268 -3.12 -11.66 -16.35
CA THR A 268 -4.53 -11.41 -16.62
C THR A 268 -5.03 -12.16 -17.84
N GLN A 269 -6.34 -12.24 -18.01
CA GLN A 269 -6.98 -12.76 -19.23
C GLN A 269 -7.14 -11.68 -20.32
N GLY A 270 -6.64 -10.47 -20.06
CA GLY A 270 -6.85 -9.29 -20.89
C GLY A 270 -7.85 -8.30 -20.26
N LEU A 271 -8.15 -7.24 -21.00
CA LEU A 271 -9.09 -6.20 -20.62
C LEU A 271 -9.88 -5.76 -21.84
N GLY A 272 -11.21 -5.64 -21.71
CA GLY A 272 -12.11 -5.27 -22.80
C GLY A 272 -12.94 -4.03 -22.52
N VAL A 273 -13.40 -3.38 -23.60
CA VAL A 273 -14.44 -2.34 -23.52
C VAL A 273 -15.75 -2.98 -23.04
N GLY A 274 -16.40 -2.36 -22.06
CA GLY A 274 -17.58 -2.91 -21.38
C GLY A 274 -17.26 -3.71 -20.12
N ASP A 275 -16.00 -4.05 -19.84
CA ASP A 275 -15.63 -4.78 -18.63
C ASP A 275 -15.95 -3.97 -17.38
N ALA A 276 -16.60 -4.67 -16.42
CA ALA A 276 -16.78 -4.18 -15.07
C ALA A 276 -15.52 -4.49 -14.26
N VAL A 277 -14.92 -3.45 -13.69
CA VAL A 277 -13.67 -3.50 -12.94
C VAL A 277 -13.78 -2.72 -11.63
N HIS A 278 -12.76 -2.78 -10.79
CA HIS A 278 -12.54 -1.84 -9.71
C HIS A 278 -11.30 -0.99 -10.01
N LEU A 279 -11.44 0.32 -9.85
CA LEU A 279 -10.32 1.26 -9.87
C LEU A 279 -9.84 1.50 -8.44
N PHE A 280 -8.56 1.25 -8.19
CA PHE A 280 -7.89 1.57 -6.94
C PHE A 280 -7.02 2.82 -7.12
N ALA A 281 -7.22 3.81 -6.24
CA ALA A 281 -6.41 5.03 -6.12
C ALA A 281 -6.00 5.20 -4.65
N GLY A 282 -4.72 4.95 -4.33
CA GLY A 282 -4.29 4.86 -2.93
C GLY A 282 -5.05 3.80 -2.15
N LEU A 283 -5.84 4.21 -1.15
CA LEU A 283 -6.69 3.30 -0.36
C LEU A 283 -8.15 3.27 -0.83
N GLN A 284 -8.52 4.18 -1.73
CA GLN A 284 -9.87 4.22 -2.31
C GLN A 284 -10.01 3.08 -3.32
N ASP A 285 -11.17 2.47 -3.37
CA ASP A 285 -11.57 1.54 -4.42
C ASP A 285 -12.98 1.86 -4.89
N MET A 286 -13.19 1.84 -6.19
CA MET A 286 -14.47 2.21 -6.78
C MET A 286 -14.83 1.27 -7.93
N PRO A 287 -16.06 0.70 -7.96
CA PRO A 287 -16.56 0.04 -9.14
C PRO A 287 -16.52 0.96 -10.35
N ALA A 288 -16.12 0.43 -11.50
CA ALA A 288 -15.92 1.20 -12.70
C ALA A 288 -16.17 0.35 -13.95
N THR A 289 -16.33 1.00 -15.08
CA THR A 289 -16.50 0.35 -16.38
C THR A 289 -15.51 0.93 -17.39
N ILE A 290 -14.90 0.07 -18.20
CA ILE A 290 -14.07 0.49 -19.33
C ILE A 290 -14.99 0.95 -20.48
N THR A 291 -14.92 2.21 -20.85
CA THR A 291 -15.83 2.79 -21.85
C THR A 291 -15.21 2.98 -23.23
N ALA A 292 -13.88 3.09 -23.31
CA ALA A 292 -13.15 3.12 -24.57
C ALA A 292 -11.70 2.63 -24.35
N MET A 293 -11.05 2.24 -25.45
CA MET A 293 -9.68 1.75 -25.41
C MET A 293 -8.96 2.07 -26.71
N THR A 294 -7.65 2.35 -26.62
CA THR A 294 -6.76 2.43 -27.79
C THR A 294 -5.47 1.66 -27.54
N ILE A 295 -4.93 1.03 -28.59
CA ILE A 295 -3.64 0.37 -28.59
C ILE A 295 -2.80 0.94 -29.73
N GLY A 296 -1.62 1.48 -29.45
CA GLY A 296 -0.77 2.13 -30.44
C GLY A 296 -1.45 3.29 -31.16
N GLY A 297 -2.37 3.99 -30.47
CA GLY A 297 -3.13 5.12 -31.02
C GLY A 297 -4.30 4.76 -31.93
N LYS A 298 -4.66 3.47 -32.06
CA LYS A 298 -5.82 2.98 -32.80
C LYS A 298 -6.88 2.46 -31.86
N ASP A 299 -8.15 2.69 -32.20
CA ASP A 299 -9.27 2.14 -31.45
C ASP A 299 -9.19 0.61 -31.35
N ALA A 300 -9.45 0.10 -30.16
CA ALA A 300 -9.44 -1.31 -29.85
C ALA A 300 -10.59 -1.66 -28.89
N THR A 301 -11.12 -2.87 -29.02
CA THR A 301 -12.15 -3.37 -28.11
C THR A 301 -11.59 -4.26 -27.03
N GLN A 302 -10.35 -4.76 -27.18
CA GLN A 302 -9.72 -5.69 -26.25
C GLN A 302 -8.19 -5.52 -26.24
N ALA A 303 -7.59 -5.56 -25.06
CA ALA A 303 -6.14 -5.55 -24.84
C ALA A 303 -5.69 -6.93 -24.33
N PRO A 304 -4.68 -7.57 -24.97
CA PRO A 304 -4.15 -8.86 -24.53
C PRO A 304 -3.27 -8.74 -23.27
N PRO A 305 -3.04 -9.86 -22.56
CA PRO A 305 -2.11 -9.90 -21.43
C PRO A 305 -0.72 -9.35 -21.79
N GLY A 306 -0.09 -8.60 -20.88
CA GLY A 306 1.25 -8.05 -21.04
C GLY A 306 1.37 -6.89 -22.02
N SER A 307 0.25 -6.34 -22.52
CA SER A 307 0.25 -5.20 -23.44
C SER A 307 0.10 -3.86 -22.75
N ASP A 308 0.51 -2.80 -23.45
CA ASP A 308 0.23 -1.41 -23.10
C ASP A 308 -1.00 -0.92 -23.87
N CYS A 309 -1.89 -0.23 -23.20
CA CYS A 309 -3.06 0.42 -23.80
C CYS A 309 -3.43 1.73 -23.10
N ASN A 310 -4.17 2.59 -23.78
CA ASN A 310 -4.85 3.69 -23.13
C ASN A 310 -6.33 3.33 -23.00
N VAL A 311 -6.91 3.58 -21.83
CA VAL A 311 -8.32 3.31 -21.58
C VAL A 311 -9.02 4.55 -21.07
N VAL A 312 -10.30 4.68 -21.46
CA VAL A 312 -11.22 5.57 -20.79
C VAL A 312 -12.06 4.73 -19.84
N LEU A 313 -12.04 5.10 -18.57
CA LEU A 313 -12.73 4.41 -17.50
C LEU A 313 -13.70 5.36 -16.83
N THR A 314 -14.92 4.90 -16.53
CA THR A 314 -15.91 5.65 -15.75
C THR A 314 -16.16 4.91 -14.44
N ALA A 315 -15.82 5.57 -13.32
CA ALA A 315 -16.07 5.10 -11.96
C ALA A 315 -17.48 5.47 -11.49
N GLN A 316 -18.05 4.68 -10.59
CA GLN A 316 -19.40 4.89 -10.06
C GLN A 316 -19.54 6.23 -9.31
N ASN A 317 -18.51 6.61 -8.55
CA ASN A 317 -18.43 7.88 -7.85
C ASN A 317 -17.06 8.52 -8.10
N ALA A 318 -16.97 9.82 -7.78
CA ALA A 318 -15.71 10.55 -7.87
C ALA A 318 -14.67 10.03 -6.86
N ILE A 319 -13.43 9.99 -7.28
CA ILE A 319 -12.25 9.59 -6.50
C ILE A 319 -11.27 10.77 -6.48
N ALA A 320 -10.62 10.96 -5.35
CA ALA A 320 -9.55 11.93 -5.21
C ALA A 320 -8.19 11.27 -5.52
N TYR A 321 -7.35 11.95 -6.27
CA TYR A 321 -6.03 11.46 -6.65
C TYR A 321 -5.05 12.60 -6.94
N GLY A 322 -3.76 12.32 -6.84
CA GLY A 322 -2.69 13.20 -7.32
C GLY A 322 -2.24 12.83 -8.73
N LYS A 323 -1.72 13.79 -9.48
CA LYS A 323 -1.26 13.57 -10.87
C LYS A 323 -0.21 12.46 -11.04
N ASN A 324 0.56 12.18 -10.00
CA ASN A 324 1.61 11.16 -10.01
C ASN A 324 1.22 9.87 -9.28
N ASP A 325 -0.05 9.73 -8.90
CA ASP A 325 -0.51 8.52 -8.23
C ASP A 325 -0.57 7.37 -9.23
N ARG A 326 -0.08 6.22 -8.79
CA ARG A 326 -0.22 4.96 -9.51
C ARG A 326 -1.56 4.35 -9.18
N LEU A 327 -2.36 4.08 -10.22
CA LEU A 327 -3.68 3.48 -10.10
C LEU A 327 -3.64 2.00 -10.49
N LEU A 328 -4.58 1.21 -9.99
CA LEU A 328 -4.72 -0.19 -10.39
C LEU A 328 -6.12 -0.46 -10.95
N ILE A 329 -6.18 -1.24 -12.01
CA ILE A 329 -7.40 -1.88 -12.49
C ILE A 329 -7.43 -3.31 -11.98
N VAL A 330 -8.53 -3.68 -11.33
CA VAL A 330 -8.69 -4.96 -10.63
C VAL A 330 -10.04 -5.59 -10.98
N GLN A 331 -10.07 -6.89 -11.19
CA GLN A 331 -11.29 -7.70 -11.33
C GLN A 331 -11.46 -8.56 -10.08
N LEU A 332 -12.15 -8.04 -9.05
CA LEU A 332 -12.29 -8.70 -7.74
C LEU A 332 -12.96 -10.08 -7.83
N ASN A 333 -13.82 -10.29 -8.81
CA ASN A 333 -14.56 -11.53 -9.01
C ASN A 333 -13.75 -12.63 -9.72
N ASN A 334 -12.51 -12.34 -10.17
CA ASN A 334 -11.64 -13.35 -10.78
C ASN A 334 -10.84 -14.09 -9.70
N PRO A 335 -11.16 -15.35 -9.38
CA PRO A 335 -10.53 -16.07 -8.26
C PRO A 335 -9.07 -16.45 -8.52
N LYS A 336 -8.63 -16.46 -9.79
CA LYS A 336 -7.27 -16.87 -10.17
C LYS A 336 -6.30 -15.69 -10.23
N GLN A 337 -6.76 -14.54 -10.70
CA GLN A 337 -5.93 -13.34 -10.86
C GLN A 337 -6.79 -12.08 -10.83
N ARG A 338 -6.77 -11.38 -9.73
CA ARG A 338 -7.56 -10.16 -9.52
C ARG A 338 -6.92 -8.92 -10.14
N LEU A 339 -5.59 -8.85 -10.17
CA LEU A 339 -4.84 -7.73 -10.74
C LEU A 339 -4.84 -7.76 -12.27
N VAL A 340 -5.25 -6.67 -12.89
CA VAL A 340 -5.31 -6.53 -14.35
C VAL A 340 -4.21 -5.63 -14.86
N ALA A 341 -4.15 -4.39 -14.39
CA ALA A 341 -3.19 -3.40 -14.89
C ALA A 341 -2.77 -2.40 -13.81
N GLY A 342 -1.53 -1.94 -13.93
CA GLY A 342 -1.05 -0.71 -13.30
C GLY A 342 -1.17 0.45 -14.28
N CYS A 343 -1.68 1.61 -13.81
CA CYS A 343 -2.06 2.70 -14.68
C CYS A 343 -1.54 4.04 -14.17
N ASP A 344 -1.20 4.93 -15.11
CA ASP A 344 -0.90 6.33 -14.87
C ASP A 344 -2.04 7.19 -15.45
N VAL A 345 -2.37 8.30 -14.79
CA VAL A 345 -3.35 9.26 -15.30
C VAL A 345 -2.70 10.09 -16.42
N VAL A 346 -3.43 10.29 -17.54
CA VAL A 346 -2.95 11.04 -18.73
C VAL A 346 -3.54 12.43 -18.74
#